data_6502eebf97eb51b396489adf6a1cbc6e
#
_entry.id   6502eebf97eb51b396489adf6a1cbc6e
#
_cell.length_a   1.000
_cell.length_b   1.000
_cell.length_c   1.000
_cell.angle_alpha   90.00
_cell.angle_beta   90.00
_cell.angle_gamma   90.00
#
_symmetry.space_group_name_H-M   'P 1'
#
loop_
_entity.id
_entity.type
_entity.pdbx_description
1 polymer ?
#
loop_
_entity_poly.entity_id
_entity_poly.type
_entity_poly.pdbx_seq_one_letter_code
_entity_poly.pdbx_strand_id
1 'polypeptide(L)'
;GGTVGVQDDWFYDTAAQFLANRGYLVLQVNYRSSGGRGADFLEAGYLKWGTRIQQDLIDGVKWAIAEKYADPQRICVYGGSFGGYSAMMTTIRAPGMFKCAVGYAGIYDLAMMYKKGDIKSNESGRSYLKTVIGKDDADLAANSPDKLADKIDVPVLLIHGEDDKRAPFAQAKAMRAALDAAHKPYEWLSKPGEGHGFYDEKNNIEFYNRLQAFLEKHIGKGA
;
A
#
# COMPACT_ATOMS: atom_id res chain seq x y z
N GLY A 1 -1.49 1.23 6.90
CA GLY A 1 -1.57 2.46 6.09
C GLY A 1 -0.92 3.63 6.80
N GLY A 2 -1.08 4.81 6.24
CA GLY A 2 -0.51 6.02 6.82
C GLY A 2 0.86 6.34 6.25
N THR A 3 1.26 7.59 6.50
CA THR A 3 2.50 8.17 6.00
C THR A 3 3.40 8.52 7.18
N VAL A 4 4.14 9.61 7.08
CA VAL A 4 5.01 10.10 8.14
C VAL A 4 4.20 10.43 9.42
N GLY A 5 4.68 9.96 10.56
CA GLY A 5 4.11 10.20 11.88
C GLY A 5 2.94 9.28 12.28
N VAL A 6 2.45 8.45 11.36
CA VAL A 6 1.45 7.42 11.70
C VAL A 6 2.16 6.19 12.26
N GLN A 7 1.56 5.55 13.24
CA GLN A 7 2.07 4.33 13.85
C GLN A 7 0.94 3.34 14.11
N ASP A 8 1.27 2.07 14.15
CA ASP A 8 0.39 1.03 14.66
C ASP A 8 0.56 0.97 16.18
N ASP A 9 -0.52 1.20 16.89
CA ASP A 9 -0.62 1.19 18.34
C ASP A 9 -1.45 -0.02 18.80
N TRP A 10 -1.55 -0.20 20.12
CA TRP A 10 -2.36 -1.26 20.72
C TRP A 10 -3.87 -0.91 20.70
N PHE A 11 -4.38 -0.52 19.51
CA PHE A 11 -5.79 -0.23 19.29
C PHE A 11 -6.47 -1.29 18.43
N TYR A 12 -7.79 -1.29 18.43
CA TYR A 12 -8.59 -2.14 17.56
C TYR A 12 -8.46 -1.69 16.11
N ASP A 13 -7.80 -2.48 15.30
CA ASP A 13 -7.72 -2.32 13.84
C ASP A 13 -8.71 -3.28 13.17
N THR A 14 -9.74 -2.75 12.53
CA THR A 14 -10.82 -3.55 11.92
C THR A 14 -10.31 -4.52 10.87
N ALA A 15 -9.37 -4.10 10.03
CA ALA A 15 -8.85 -4.95 8.96
C ALA A 15 -7.96 -6.07 9.52
N ALA A 16 -7.08 -5.75 10.50
CA ALA A 16 -6.26 -6.73 11.17
C ALA A 16 -7.11 -7.76 11.91
N GLN A 17 -8.14 -7.30 12.66
CA GLN A 17 -9.06 -8.19 13.38
C GLN A 17 -9.90 -9.05 12.43
N PHE A 18 -10.37 -8.50 11.31
CA PHE A 18 -11.07 -9.26 10.29
C PHE A 18 -10.20 -10.40 9.73
N LEU A 19 -8.96 -10.10 9.36
CA LEU A 19 -8.03 -11.09 8.81
C LEU A 19 -7.62 -12.13 9.85
N ALA A 20 -7.33 -11.71 11.09
CA ALA A 20 -7.02 -12.61 12.19
C ALA A 20 -8.19 -13.56 12.51
N ASN A 21 -9.44 -13.06 12.49
CA ASN A 21 -10.63 -13.88 12.65
C ASN A 21 -10.83 -14.92 11.53
N ARG A 22 -10.20 -14.70 10.36
CA ARG A 22 -10.15 -15.66 9.24
C ARG A 22 -8.93 -16.59 9.31
N GLY A 23 -8.20 -16.58 10.43
CA GLY A 23 -7.04 -17.44 10.68
C GLY A 23 -5.75 -16.99 10.01
N TYR A 24 -5.67 -15.77 9.51
CA TYR A 24 -4.42 -15.21 8.98
C TYR A 24 -3.59 -14.58 10.10
N LEU A 25 -2.30 -14.83 10.11
CA LEU A 25 -1.36 -14.01 10.86
C LEU A 25 -1.25 -12.63 10.20
N VAL A 26 -1.41 -11.58 10.97
CA VAL A 26 -1.28 -10.19 10.50
C VAL A 26 -0.04 -9.57 11.12
N LEU A 27 0.91 -9.15 10.27
CA LEU A 27 2.10 -8.41 10.68
C LEU A 27 1.96 -6.95 10.27
N GLN A 28 1.96 -6.04 11.24
CA GLN A 28 2.02 -4.60 11.04
C GLN A 28 3.39 -4.10 11.50
N VAL A 29 4.09 -3.37 10.62
CA VAL A 29 5.46 -2.91 10.89
C VAL A 29 5.49 -1.41 11.05
N ASN A 30 5.95 -0.93 12.21
CA ASN A 30 6.30 0.47 12.41
C ASN A 30 7.67 0.75 11.77
N TYR A 31 7.65 1.08 10.49
CA TYR A 31 8.83 1.41 9.69
C TYR A 31 9.38 2.80 10.04
N ARG A 32 10.61 3.11 9.58
CA ARG A 32 11.14 4.49 9.69
C ARG A 32 10.15 5.49 9.10
N SER A 33 10.00 6.63 9.71
CA SER A 33 8.94 7.63 9.56
C SER A 33 7.66 7.36 10.34
N SER A 34 7.50 6.22 11.01
CA SER A 34 6.39 6.03 11.96
C SER A 34 6.56 6.94 13.18
N GLY A 35 5.45 7.31 13.80
CA GLY A 35 5.42 8.13 15.02
C GLY A 35 5.92 7.41 16.26
N GLY A 36 5.95 8.15 17.40
CA GLY A 36 6.18 7.58 18.72
C GLY A 36 7.62 7.19 19.06
N ARG A 37 8.60 7.39 18.15
CA ARG A 37 10.00 6.97 18.30
C ARG A 37 11.02 8.11 18.20
N GLY A 38 10.55 9.35 18.32
CA GLY A 38 11.39 10.55 18.25
C GLY A 38 11.62 11.07 16.82
N ALA A 39 12.21 12.28 16.74
CA ALA A 39 12.40 13.00 15.49
C ALA A 39 13.33 12.26 14.51
N ASP A 40 14.46 11.74 15.00
CA ASP A 40 15.45 11.06 14.15
C ASP A 40 14.84 9.86 13.42
N PHE A 41 14.00 9.07 14.11
CA PHE A 41 13.32 7.93 13.49
C PHE A 41 12.27 8.38 12.48
N LEU A 42 11.55 9.47 12.78
CA LEU A 42 10.54 10.06 11.90
C LEU A 42 11.20 10.59 10.62
N GLU A 43 12.30 11.30 10.72
CA GLU A 43 12.99 11.93 9.59
C GLU A 43 13.82 10.93 8.76
N ALA A 44 14.21 9.79 9.35
CA ALA A 44 14.97 8.75 8.68
C ALA A 44 14.29 8.18 7.42
N GLY A 45 12.98 8.36 7.29
CA GLY A 45 12.22 7.94 6.11
C GLY A 45 12.01 9.02 5.05
N TYR A 46 12.43 10.27 5.29
CA TYR A 46 12.31 11.34 4.31
C TYR A 46 13.10 11.00 3.04
N LEU A 47 12.51 11.21 1.89
CA LEU A 47 13.05 10.84 0.57
C LEU A 47 13.34 9.33 0.42
N LYS A 48 12.72 8.48 1.25
CA LYS A 48 12.98 7.03 1.27
C LYS A 48 11.73 6.18 1.04
N TRP A 49 10.64 6.78 0.58
CA TRP A 49 9.37 6.06 0.40
C TRP A 49 9.51 4.78 -0.40
N GLY A 50 10.12 4.84 -1.57
CA GLY A 50 10.29 3.67 -2.45
C GLY A 50 11.51 2.81 -2.15
N THR A 51 12.28 3.11 -1.12
CA THR A 51 13.56 2.44 -0.84
C THR A 51 13.65 1.90 0.58
N ARG A 52 14.18 2.69 1.52
CA ARG A 52 14.47 2.22 2.89
C ARG A 52 13.22 1.89 3.70
N ILE A 53 12.11 2.60 3.50
CA ILE A 53 10.84 2.24 4.15
C ILE A 53 10.38 0.85 3.69
N GLN A 54 10.49 0.55 2.39
CA GLN A 54 10.13 -0.76 1.88
C GLN A 54 11.07 -1.85 2.41
N GLN A 55 12.35 -1.52 2.62
CA GLN A 55 13.30 -2.45 3.22
C GLN A 55 12.92 -2.82 4.66
N ASP A 56 12.43 -1.85 5.46
CA ASP A 56 11.97 -2.13 6.83
C ASP A 56 10.79 -3.13 6.84
N LEU A 57 9.85 -2.98 5.89
CA LEU A 57 8.74 -3.93 5.72
C LEU A 57 9.24 -5.32 5.33
N ILE A 58 10.15 -5.40 4.35
CA ILE A 58 10.76 -6.64 3.89
C ILE A 58 11.52 -7.33 5.02
N ASP A 59 12.25 -6.58 5.83
CA ASP A 59 13.01 -7.13 6.97
C ASP A 59 12.07 -7.65 8.06
N GLY A 60 10.93 -6.98 8.30
CA GLY A 60 9.87 -7.49 9.17
C GLY A 60 9.31 -8.83 8.69
N VAL A 61 9.08 -8.99 7.39
CA VAL A 61 8.64 -10.27 6.81
C VAL A 61 9.71 -11.35 6.95
N LYS A 62 10.98 -11.03 6.68
CA LYS A 62 12.09 -11.97 6.87
C LYS A 62 12.21 -12.43 8.32
N TRP A 63 12.05 -11.50 9.27
CA TRP A 63 12.03 -11.83 10.68
C TRP A 63 10.88 -12.81 11.01
N ALA A 64 9.66 -12.54 10.54
CA ALA A 64 8.52 -13.44 10.81
C ALA A 64 8.72 -14.84 10.22
N ILE A 65 9.39 -14.96 9.08
CA ILE A 65 9.78 -16.25 8.49
C ILE A 65 10.84 -16.95 9.35
N ALA A 66 11.89 -16.24 9.76
CA ALA A 66 12.99 -16.77 10.56
C ALA A 66 12.52 -17.29 11.92
N GLU A 67 11.60 -16.56 12.56
CA GLU A 67 10.96 -16.95 13.83
C GLU A 67 9.85 -18.00 13.64
N LYS A 68 9.61 -18.46 12.41
CA LYS A 68 8.58 -19.48 12.07
C LYS A 68 7.14 -19.05 12.35
N TYR A 69 6.88 -17.75 12.39
CA TYR A 69 5.52 -17.21 12.48
C TYR A 69 4.82 -17.23 11.11
N ALA A 70 5.56 -17.11 10.01
CA ALA A 70 5.01 -17.03 8.66
C ALA A 70 5.58 -18.15 7.76
N ASP A 71 4.69 -18.77 6.99
CA ASP A 71 5.06 -19.68 5.89
C ASP A 71 5.48 -18.84 4.67
N PRO A 72 6.73 -18.95 4.19
CA PRO A 72 7.21 -18.16 3.04
C PRO A 72 6.45 -18.43 1.74
N GLN A 73 5.69 -19.54 1.66
CA GLN A 73 4.87 -19.85 0.50
C GLN A 73 3.45 -19.26 0.58
N ARG A 74 3.09 -18.61 1.69
CA ARG A 74 1.73 -18.14 1.97
C ARG A 74 1.71 -16.70 2.48
N ILE A 75 2.42 -15.79 1.85
CA ILE A 75 2.52 -14.37 2.26
C ILE A 75 1.93 -13.48 1.16
N CYS A 76 0.94 -12.67 1.53
CA CYS A 76 0.46 -11.54 0.74
C CYS A 76 0.76 -10.22 1.45
N VAL A 77 0.89 -9.16 0.69
CA VAL A 77 0.99 -7.80 1.20
C VAL A 77 -0.29 -7.02 0.90
N TYR A 78 -0.83 -6.37 1.93
CA TYR A 78 -2.04 -5.55 1.84
C TYR A 78 -1.83 -4.20 2.51
N GLY A 79 -2.37 -3.15 1.92
CA GLY A 79 -2.35 -1.84 2.56
C GLY A 79 -3.26 -0.82 1.90
N GLY A 80 -3.64 0.19 2.69
CA GLY A 80 -4.44 1.32 2.25
C GLY A 80 -3.60 2.60 2.13
N SER A 81 -3.97 3.49 1.20
CA SER A 81 -3.31 4.79 1.00
C SER A 81 -1.81 4.63 0.72
N PHE A 82 -0.94 5.17 1.57
CA PHE A 82 0.50 4.87 1.54
C PHE A 82 0.78 3.36 1.64
N GLY A 83 -0.04 2.61 2.39
CA GLY A 83 0.07 1.16 2.44
C GLY A 83 -0.19 0.49 1.08
N GLY A 84 -1.11 1.03 0.28
CA GLY A 84 -1.34 0.58 -1.10
C GLY A 84 -0.13 0.83 -2.01
N TYR A 85 0.53 1.97 -1.84
CA TYR A 85 1.83 2.26 -2.46
C TYR A 85 2.88 1.23 -2.03
N SER A 86 3.01 1.02 -0.72
CA SER A 86 3.98 0.08 -0.17
C SER A 86 3.72 -1.36 -0.60
N ALA A 87 2.46 -1.77 -0.70
CA ALA A 87 2.11 -3.11 -1.19
C ALA A 87 2.68 -3.37 -2.59
N MET A 88 2.59 -2.41 -3.50
CA MET A 88 3.19 -2.55 -4.83
C MET A 88 4.72 -2.44 -4.77
N MET A 89 5.27 -1.46 -4.06
CA MET A 89 6.71 -1.24 -4.00
C MET A 89 7.46 -2.38 -3.31
N THR A 90 6.90 -3.03 -2.28
CA THR A 90 7.56 -4.19 -1.64
C THR A 90 7.65 -5.39 -2.58
N THR A 91 6.62 -5.66 -3.40
CA THR A 91 6.71 -6.74 -4.41
C THR A 91 7.78 -6.45 -5.46
N ILE A 92 7.89 -5.20 -5.91
CA ILE A 92 8.94 -4.75 -6.84
C ILE A 92 10.34 -4.88 -6.24
N ARG A 93 10.50 -4.59 -4.93
CA ARG A 93 11.79 -4.60 -4.24
C ARG A 93 12.21 -5.97 -3.71
N ALA A 94 11.27 -6.88 -3.54
CA ALA A 94 11.52 -8.24 -3.06
C ALA A 94 10.79 -9.28 -3.93
N PRO A 95 11.23 -9.43 -5.20
CA PRO A 95 10.61 -10.37 -6.13
C PRO A 95 10.62 -11.80 -5.56
N GLY A 96 9.51 -12.52 -5.76
CA GLY A 96 9.31 -13.89 -5.27
C GLY A 96 8.96 -14.03 -3.79
N MET A 97 9.04 -12.96 -2.98
CA MET A 97 8.72 -13.01 -1.55
C MET A 97 7.23 -13.14 -1.29
N PHE A 98 6.41 -12.46 -2.07
CA PHE A 98 4.97 -12.42 -1.90
C PHE A 98 4.25 -13.29 -2.93
N LYS A 99 3.03 -13.72 -2.62
CA LYS A 99 2.17 -14.50 -3.53
C LYS A 99 1.04 -13.66 -4.09
N CYS A 100 0.74 -12.53 -3.47
CA CYS A 100 -0.20 -11.53 -3.97
C CYS A 100 0.03 -10.17 -3.32
N ALA A 101 -0.53 -9.14 -3.93
CA ALA A 101 -0.53 -7.77 -3.41
C ALA A 101 -1.92 -7.14 -3.51
N VAL A 102 -2.32 -6.40 -2.47
CA VAL A 102 -3.59 -5.68 -2.44
C VAL A 102 -3.36 -4.21 -2.13
N GLY A 103 -3.79 -3.34 -3.03
CA GLY A 103 -3.72 -1.89 -2.85
C GLY A 103 -5.11 -1.28 -2.75
N TYR A 104 -5.42 -0.66 -1.60
CA TYR A 104 -6.67 0.04 -1.34
C TYR A 104 -6.44 1.55 -1.26
N ALA A 105 -7.17 2.33 -2.08
CA ALA A 105 -7.04 3.79 -2.14
C ALA A 105 -5.56 4.25 -2.25
N GLY A 106 -4.75 3.52 -3.03
CA GLY A 106 -3.30 3.66 -3.05
C GLY A 106 -2.79 4.83 -3.88
N ILE A 107 -1.55 5.20 -3.61
CA ILE A 107 -0.77 6.17 -4.38
C ILE A 107 0.14 5.36 -5.31
N TYR A 108 0.12 5.63 -6.62
CA TYR A 108 0.89 4.82 -7.58
C TYR A 108 1.79 5.64 -8.51
N ASP A 109 1.52 6.95 -8.63
CA ASP A 109 2.36 7.93 -9.33
C ASP A 109 2.68 9.07 -8.37
N LEU A 110 3.93 9.16 -7.93
CA LEU A 110 4.37 10.18 -6.97
C LEU A 110 4.34 11.59 -7.58
N ALA A 111 4.66 11.74 -8.86
CA ALA A 111 4.60 13.04 -9.53
C ALA A 111 3.16 13.56 -9.63
N MET A 112 2.16 12.67 -9.68
CA MET A 112 0.75 13.05 -9.70
C MET A 112 0.32 13.72 -8.39
N MET A 113 0.96 13.44 -7.25
CA MET A 113 0.66 14.10 -5.97
C MET A 113 0.89 15.62 -6.01
N TYR A 114 1.77 16.10 -6.88
CA TYR A 114 1.98 17.54 -7.12
C TYR A 114 0.94 18.16 -8.06
N LYS A 115 0.20 17.33 -8.81
CA LYS A 115 -0.73 17.78 -9.87
C LYS A 115 -2.19 17.60 -9.49
N LYS A 116 -2.53 16.59 -8.68
CA LYS A 116 -3.90 16.20 -8.31
C LYS A 116 -4.02 15.95 -6.81
N GLY A 117 -5.25 15.96 -6.30
CA GLY A 117 -5.56 15.70 -4.90
C GLY A 117 -5.53 16.93 -4.01
N ASP A 118 -5.89 16.73 -2.75
CA ASP A 118 -6.04 17.78 -1.76
C ASP A 118 -4.70 18.21 -1.13
N ILE A 119 -3.71 17.32 -1.03
CA ILE A 119 -2.40 17.62 -0.42
C ILE A 119 -1.73 18.82 -1.11
N LYS A 120 -1.77 18.90 -2.42
CA LYS A 120 -1.16 19.98 -3.19
C LYS A 120 -1.90 21.32 -3.08
N SER A 121 -3.13 21.35 -2.56
CA SER A 121 -4.01 22.51 -2.60
C SER A 121 -3.54 23.69 -1.74
N ASN A 122 -2.69 23.43 -0.75
CA ASN A 122 -2.15 24.46 0.15
C ASN A 122 -0.62 24.36 0.25
N GLU A 123 -0.01 25.40 0.84
CA GLU A 123 1.45 25.51 0.94
C GLU A 123 2.05 24.46 1.87
N SER A 124 1.39 24.17 2.99
CA SER A 124 1.83 23.14 3.94
C SER A 124 1.92 21.77 3.28
N GLY A 125 0.88 21.38 2.51
CA GLY A 125 0.88 20.11 1.77
C GLY A 125 1.98 20.07 0.70
N ARG A 126 2.22 21.16 -0.03
CA ARG A 126 3.33 21.23 -1.00
C ARG A 126 4.70 21.14 -0.33
N SER A 127 4.87 21.79 0.83
CA SER A 127 6.09 21.70 1.63
C SER A 127 6.31 20.28 2.15
N TYR A 128 5.27 19.65 2.66
CA TYR A 128 5.28 18.25 3.06
C TYR A 128 5.77 17.33 1.93
N LEU A 129 5.18 17.43 0.72
CA LEU A 129 5.61 16.61 -0.42
C LEU A 129 7.10 16.81 -0.74
N LYS A 130 7.60 18.06 -0.72
CA LYS A 130 9.03 18.33 -0.94
C LYS A 130 9.93 17.62 0.07
N THR A 131 9.52 17.63 1.32
CA THR A 131 10.27 17.03 2.42
C THR A 131 10.28 15.51 2.33
N VAL A 132 9.13 14.89 2.03
CA VAL A 132 8.98 13.43 2.16
C VAL A 132 9.26 12.66 0.90
N ILE A 133 8.98 13.21 -0.30
CA ILE A 133 9.20 12.52 -1.58
C ILE A 133 10.13 13.25 -2.55
N GLY A 134 10.48 14.51 -2.25
CA GLY A 134 11.33 15.32 -3.15
C GLY A 134 10.58 15.84 -4.37
N LYS A 135 11.35 16.43 -5.32
CA LYS A 135 10.81 17.06 -6.53
C LYS A 135 11.50 16.60 -7.81
N ASP A 136 12.54 15.82 -7.72
CA ASP A 136 13.26 15.34 -8.89
C ASP A 136 12.38 14.37 -9.68
N ASP A 137 12.12 14.67 -10.94
CA ASP A 137 11.22 13.87 -11.77
C ASP A 137 11.75 12.45 -12.00
N ALA A 138 13.06 12.26 -12.09
CA ALA A 138 13.67 10.94 -12.26
C ALA A 138 13.52 10.11 -10.98
N ASP A 139 13.77 10.71 -9.81
CA ASP A 139 13.58 10.05 -8.51
C ASP A 139 12.11 9.71 -8.27
N LEU A 140 11.19 10.62 -8.58
CA LEU A 140 9.75 10.36 -8.47
C LEU A 140 9.32 9.20 -9.37
N ALA A 141 9.78 9.17 -10.62
CA ALA A 141 9.48 8.08 -11.55
C ALA A 141 10.09 6.75 -11.10
N ALA A 142 11.35 6.74 -10.65
CA ALA A 142 12.06 5.55 -10.17
C ALA A 142 11.44 4.92 -8.90
N ASN A 143 10.57 5.68 -8.22
CA ASN A 143 9.87 5.24 -7.01
C ASN A 143 8.34 5.25 -7.17
N SER A 144 7.82 5.29 -8.39
CA SER A 144 6.38 5.23 -8.69
C SER A 144 5.99 3.84 -9.19
N PRO A 145 5.11 3.10 -8.49
CA PRO A 145 4.70 1.75 -8.89
C PRO A 145 4.15 1.65 -10.32
N ASP A 146 3.42 2.66 -10.80
CA ASP A 146 2.88 2.66 -12.17
C ASP A 146 3.98 2.73 -13.25
N LYS A 147 5.16 3.28 -12.94
CA LYS A 147 6.32 3.30 -13.84
C LYS A 147 7.15 2.01 -13.79
N LEU A 148 6.87 1.15 -12.81
CA LEU A 148 7.59 -0.08 -12.52
C LEU A 148 6.66 -1.31 -12.56
N ALA A 149 5.49 -1.19 -13.17
CA ALA A 149 4.47 -2.24 -13.19
C ALA A 149 4.96 -3.54 -13.86
N ASP A 150 5.88 -3.44 -14.81
CA ASP A 150 6.57 -4.58 -15.45
C ASP A 150 7.33 -5.48 -14.46
N LYS A 151 7.78 -4.91 -13.34
CA LYS A 151 8.52 -5.61 -12.28
C LYS A 151 7.64 -6.27 -11.23
N ILE A 152 6.33 -6.04 -11.25
CA ILE A 152 5.40 -6.74 -10.36
C ILE A 152 5.24 -8.17 -10.86
N ASP A 153 5.59 -9.15 -10.04
CA ASP A 153 5.64 -10.58 -10.39
C ASP A 153 4.49 -11.40 -9.75
N VAL A 154 3.54 -10.73 -9.12
CA VAL A 154 2.42 -11.35 -8.39
C VAL A 154 1.06 -10.82 -8.85
N PRO A 155 -0.03 -11.60 -8.68
CA PRO A 155 -1.38 -11.09 -8.86
C PRO A 155 -1.67 -9.90 -7.94
N VAL A 156 -2.40 -8.91 -8.48
CA VAL A 156 -2.73 -7.66 -7.78
C VAL A 156 -4.24 -7.52 -7.65
N LEU A 157 -4.72 -7.07 -6.49
CA LEU A 157 -6.07 -6.56 -6.29
C LEU A 157 -6.00 -5.05 -6.05
N LEU A 158 -6.60 -4.27 -6.94
CA LEU A 158 -6.74 -2.82 -6.80
C LEU A 158 -8.16 -2.45 -6.37
N ILE A 159 -8.27 -1.69 -5.30
CA ILE A 159 -9.55 -1.22 -4.74
C ILE A 159 -9.50 0.28 -4.54
N HIS A 160 -10.54 1.03 -5.02
CA HIS A 160 -10.51 2.49 -4.93
C HIS A 160 -11.92 3.11 -4.94
N GLY A 161 -12.09 4.18 -4.15
CA GLY A 161 -13.26 5.05 -4.23
C GLY A 161 -13.12 6.06 -5.38
N GLU A 162 -14.16 6.23 -6.19
CA GLU A 162 -14.07 7.08 -7.39
C GLU A 162 -14.06 8.57 -7.05
N ASP A 163 -14.55 8.95 -5.85
CA ASP A 163 -14.59 10.33 -5.35
C ASP A 163 -13.44 10.63 -4.37
N ASP A 164 -12.39 9.80 -4.37
CA ASP A 164 -11.22 9.99 -3.52
C ASP A 164 -10.49 11.30 -3.88
N LYS A 165 -10.43 12.22 -2.92
CA LYS A 165 -9.74 13.51 -3.04
C LYS A 165 -8.31 13.48 -2.49
N ARG A 166 -8.00 12.52 -1.62
CA ARG A 166 -6.69 12.36 -0.98
C ARG A 166 -5.70 11.65 -1.91
N ALA A 167 -6.04 10.44 -2.35
CA ALA A 167 -5.37 9.70 -3.42
C ALA A 167 -6.33 9.66 -4.63
N PRO A 168 -6.32 10.66 -5.50
CA PRO A 168 -7.34 10.77 -6.54
C PRO A 168 -7.47 9.50 -7.37
N PHE A 169 -8.69 9.14 -7.78
CA PHE A 169 -8.99 7.96 -8.58
C PHE A 169 -8.10 7.80 -9.82
N ALA A 170 -7.53 8.92 -10.31
CA ALA A 170 -6.53 8.90 -11.35
C ALA A 170 -5.28 8.07 -11.00
N GLN A 171 -4.93 7.96 -9.72
CA GLN A 171 -3.82 7.11 -9.24
C GLN A 171 -4.10 5.65 -9.58
N ALA A 172 -5.27 5.14 -9.19
CA ALA A 172 -5.66 3.76 -9.47
C ALA A 172 -5.82 3.50 -10.98
N LYS A 173 -6.36 4.47 -11.73
CA LYS A 173 -6.45 4.35 -13.19
C LYS A 173 -5.08 4.30 -13.88
N ALA A 174 -4.10 5.07 -13.40
CA ALA A 174 -2.74 5.02 -13.92
C ALA A 174 -2.09 3.65 -13.62
N MET A 175 -2.23 3.15 -12.41
CA MET A 175 -1.71 1.82 -12.05
C MET A 175 -2.36 0.70 -12.87
N ARG A 176 -3.67 0.74 -13.02
CA ARG A 176 -4.41 -0.21 -13.85
C ARG A 176 -3.91 -0.22 -15.30
N ALA A 177 -3.79 0.96 -15.91
CA ALA A 177 -3.28 1.10 -17.27
C ALA A 177 -1.85 0.59 -17.43
N ALA A 178 -1.01 0.79 -16.40
CA ALA A 178 0.36 0.28 -16.40
C ALA A 178 0.42 -1.25 -16.28
N LEU A 179 -0.46 -1.86 -15.46
CA LEU A 179 -0.58 -3.32 -15.37
C LEU A 179 -1.10 -3.91 -16.70
N ASP A 180 -2.08 -3.27 -17.34
CA ASP A 180 -2.59 -3.67 -18.67
C ASP A 180 -1.45 -3.65 -19.71
N ALA A 181 -0.69 -2.55 -19.77
CA ALA A 181 0.44 -2.39 -20.68
C ALA A 181 1.56 -3.41 -20.44
N ALA A 182 1.78 -3.80 -19.18
CA ALA A 182 2.77 -4.80 -18.79
C ALA A 182 2.24 -6.24 -18.83
N HIS A 183 0.99 -6.46 -19.26
CA HIS A 183 0.31 -7.75 -19.29
C HIS A 183 0.32 -8.49 -17.93
N LYS A 184 0.17 -7.73 -16.83
CA LYS A 184 0.15 -8.29 -15.48
C LYS A 184 -1.28 -8.57 -15.02
N PRO A 185 -1.54 -9.74 -14.40
CA PRO A 185 -2.87 -10.08 -13.91
C PRO A 185 -3.27 -9.22 -12.72
N TYR A 186 -4.48 -8.68 -12.74
CA TYR A 186 -5.06 -7.97 -11.62
C TYR A 186 -6.58 -8.18 -11.51
N GLU A 187 -7.10 -7.97 -10.31
CA GLU A 187 -8.52 -7.81 -10.04
C GLU A 187 -8.79 -6.34 -9.70
N TRP A 188 -10.00 -5.88 -9.98
CA TRP A 188 -10.40 -4.49 -9.83
C TRP A 188 -11.72 -4.36 -9.11
N LEU A 189 -11.77 -3.43 -8.13
CA LEU A 189 -12.99 -3.00 -7.48
C LEU A 189 -12.96 -1.48 -7.33
N SER A 190 -13.84 -0.76 -8.00
CA SER A 190 -14.06 0.67 -7.73
C SER A 190 -15.50 0.95 -7.39
N LYS A 191 -15.74 1.99 -6.62
CA LYS A 191 -17.06 2.38 -6.17
C LYS A 191 -17.30 3.87 -6.40
N PRO A 192 -18.31 4.25 -7.22
CA PRO A 192 -18.75 5.62 -7.32
C PRO A 192 -19.36 6.07 -5.97
N GLY A 193 -19.19 7.34 -5.63
CA GLY A 193 -19.65 7.92 -4.38
C GLY A 193 -18.77 7.64 -3.16
N GLU A 194 -17.76 6.76 -3.29
CA GLU A 194 -16.83 6.47 -2.22
C GLU A 194 -15.55 7.31 -2.31
N GLY A 195 -15.05 7.73 -1.14
CA GLY A 195 -13.87 8.58 -0.99
C GLY A 195 -12.58 7.82 -0.69
N HIS A 196 -11.76 8.39 0.21
CA HIS A 196 -10.50 7.79 0.67
C HIS A 196 -10.71 6.68 1.69
N GLY A 197 -11.65 5.84 1.43
CA GLY A 197 -12.20 4.75 2.22
C GLY A 197 -13.63 4.51 1.80
N PHE A 198 -14.14 3.30 2.02
CA PHE A 198 -15.54 2.99 1.78
C PHE A 198 -16.33 3.27 3.05
N TYR A 199 -17.42 4.02 2.91
CA TYR A 199 -18.30 4.42 4.02
C TYR A 199 -19.66 3.74 3.94
N ASP A 200 -20.14 3.40 2.73
CA ASP A 200 -21.36 2.62 2.57
C ASP A 200 -21.16 1.18 3.07
N GLU A 201 -22.08 0.69 3.87
CA GLU A 201 -22.00 -0.64 4.48
C GLU A 201 -21.91 -1.76 3.45
N LYS A 202 -22.67 -1.67 2.35
CA LYS A 202 -22.67 -2.70 1.30
C LYS A 202 -21.34 -2.72 0.55
N ASN A 203 -20.76 -1.53 0.31
CA ASN A 203 -19.46 -1.41 -0.32
C ASN A 203 -18.35 -1.96 0.59
N ASN A 204 -18.44 -1.73 1.91
CA ASN A 204 -17.52 -2.30 2.88
C ASN A 204 -17.62 -3.83 2.94
N ILE A 205 -18.85 -4.37 2.95
CA ILE A 205 -19.06 -5.83 2.91
C ILE A 205 -18.45 -6.42 1.63
N GLU A 206 -18.68 -5.80 0.48
CA GLU A 206 -18.09 -6.27 -0.79
C GLU A 206 -16.56 -6.17 -0.76
N PHE A 207 -16.00 -5.09 -0.21
CA PHE A 207 -14.55 -4.93 -0.04
C PHE A 207 -13.94 -6.09 0.76
N TYR A 208 -14.48 -6.38 1.95
CA TYR A 208 -13.94 -7.45 2.78
C TYR A 208 -14.14 -8.84 2.17
N ASN A 209 -15.26 -9.08 1.51
CA ASN A 209 -15.50 -10.33 0.78
C ASN A 209 -14.51 -10.52 -0.38
N ARG A 210 -14.23 -9.45 -1.14
CA ARG A 210 -13.23 -9.49 -2.23
C ARG A 210 -11.83 -9.69 -1.69
N LEU A 211 -11.46 -8.98 -0.61
CA LEU A 211 -10.18 -9.16 0.06
C LEU A 211 -9.99 -10.61 0.50
N GLN A 212 -10.96 -11.17 1.23
CA GLN A 212 -10.91 -12.55 1.69
C GLN A 212 -10.79 -13.54 0.52
N ALA A 213 -11.65 -13.45 -0.47
CA ALA A 213 -11.63 -14.35 -1.63
C ALA A 213 -10.29 -14.28 -2.39
N PHE A 214 -9.72 -13.08 -2.53
CA PHE A 214 -8.43 -12.89 -3.17
C PHE A 214 -7.29 -13.53 -2.38
N LEU A 215 -7.25 -13.34 -1.06
CA LEU A 215 -6.26 -13.98 -0.19
C LEU A 215 -6.40 -15.50 -0.20
N GLU A 216 -7.63 -16.04 -0.06
CA GLU A 216 -7.87 -17.48 -0.10
C GLU A 216 -7.40 -18.12 -1.43
N LYS A 217 -7.61 -17.42 -2.53
CA LYS A 217 -7.18 -17.86 -3.86
C LYS A 217 -5.66 -17.98 -3.99
N HIS A 218 -4.89 -17.09 -3.35
CA HIS A 218 -3.45 -16.98 -3.57
C HIS A 218 -2.58 -17.55 -2.45
N ILE A 219 -3.08 -17.57 -1.21
CA ILE A 219 -2.35 -18.10 -0.04
C ILE A 219 -3.15 -19.13 0.76
N GLY A 220 -4.32 -19.54 0.24
CA GLY A 220 -5.20 -20.50 0.91
C GLY A 220 -5.96 -19.88 2.08
N LYS A 221 -6.88 -20.67 2.65
CA LYS A 221 -7.60 -20.26 3.87
C LYS A 221 -6.64 -20.10 5.03
N GLY A 222 -6.96 -19.20 5.95
CA GLY A 222 -6.29 -19.13 7.24
C GLY A 222 -6.43 -20.44 8.03
N ALA A 223 -5.60 -20.62 9.04
CA ALA A 223 -5.60 -21.81 9.89
C ALA A 223 -6.71 -21.79 10.95
#